data_43309d5906e3356ffae039799add0abb
#
_entry.id   43309d5906e3356ffae039799add0abb
#
_cell.length_a   1.000
_cell.length_b   1.000
_cell.length_c   1.000
_cell.angle_alpha   90.00
_cell.angle_beta   90.00
_cell.angle_gamma   90.00
#
_symmetry.space_group_name_H-M   'P 1'
#
loop_
_entity.id
_entity.type
_entity.pdbx_description
1 polymer ?
#
loop_
_entity_poly.entity_id
_entity_poly.type
_entity_poly.pdbx_seq_one_letter_code
_entity_poly.pdbx_strand_id
1 'polypeptide(L)'
;MTTALLDTPRAAPGPLHRAGGLALTLLAAVVLAGCAALGDSHSTQTVTDPATLASPQTFTNDHGQWPSQDWVDQFHDPQLRALVDEAIQGNPNLQVAFARLAASRAMADAARAALYPAVDFEGSIVRQRFSQNDLFEGTPLAGSWQNQSRLQLGLSWDLDFWGKNRDALEAALSEDRALEAESQAARLMLTTSVARGYNRLAALYAQRDVAERAIAQRRDLTDLSRQRLAAGLDTQVETTQARGTVAAAQTDLQRVDEEIALARNQIAALLGKGPDRGRQIARPTLLANATPQLPDDLTIGLLGRRPDLVAARWRVEAASQDVTVAKKEFLPDLTLTAFAGLASLDTADLLTGASRTFGFGPSLRLPIFAGGRLRANLRGKYAQYDIAAASYNQALVDALRETADTITSIRSVDQQIQTQREALDLAEHAYALATTRYKAGLGTQLTVLNAESNVLQQRRQATDLQARRLDLQMGLMKALGGGYEAPAEHHGGTPGKPAAPAASASAQG
;
A
#
# COMPACT_ATOMS: atom_id res chain seq x y z
N MET A 1 14.08 -97.99 -23.37
CA MET A 1 13.14 -96.94 -23.52
C MET A 1 13.62 -95.80 -22.57
N THR A 2 14.35 -94.84 -23.06
CA THR A 2 14.99 -93.79 -22.30
C THR A 2 14.46 -92.43 -22.82
N THR A 3 13.72 -91.74 -22.07
CA THR A 3 13.15 -90.45 -22.37
C THR A 3 14.15 -89.33 -22.01
N ALA A 4 14.67 -88.62 -23.01
CA ALA A 4 15.51 -87.45 -22.82
C ALA A 4 14.66 -86.21 -22.58
N LEU A 5 14.89 -85.53 -21.49
CA LEU A 5 14.33 -84.22 -21.20
C LEU A 5 15.20 -83.16 -21.87
N LEU A 6 14.55 -82.35 -22.72
CA LEU A 6 15.15 -81.19 -23.40
C LEU A 6 15.18 -80.03 -22.43
N ASP A 7 16.37 -79.59 -22.07
CA ASP A 7 16.66 -78.39 -21.24
C ASP A 7 16.65 -77.17 -22.22
N THR A 8 15.70 -76.22 -21.98
CA THR A 8 15.60 -74.99 -22.74
C THR A 8 16.47 -73.89 -22.08
N PRO A 9 17.39 -73.25 -22.80
CA PRO A 9 18.17 -72.17 -22.17
C PRO A 9 17.36 -70.94 -21.90
N ARG A 10 17.38 -70.49 -20.64
CA ARG A 10 16.82 -69.19 -20.23
C ARG A 10 17.57 -68.08 -20.95
N ALA A 11 16.85 -67.28 -21.77
CA ALA A 11 17.36 -66.10 -22.43
C ALA A 11 17.80 -65.07 -21.37
N ALA A 12 19.04 -64.61 -21.42
CA ALA A 12 19.57 -63.52 -20.60
C ALA A 12 18.88 -62.19 -20.98
N PRO A 13 18.52 -61.32 -20.01
CA PRO A 13 17.91 -60.05 -20.32
C PRO A 13 18.86 -59.16 -21.11
N GLY A 14 18.38 -58.66 -22.24
CA GLY A 14 19.14 -57.87 -23.21
C GLY A 14 19.64 -56.53 -22.67
N PRO A 15 20.64 -55.89 -23.28
CA PRO A 15 21.34 -54.69 -22.78
C PRO A 15 20.46 -53.46 -22.61
N LEU A 16 19.25 -53.40 -23.18
CA LEU A 16 18.29 -52.30 -23.07
C LEU A 16 17.70 -52.14 -21.65
N HIS A 17 17.54 -53.22 -20.87
CA HIS A 17 17.03 -53.11 -19.48
C HIS A 17 18.09 -52.61 -18.49
N ARG A 18 19.39 -52.80 -18.76
CA ARG A 18 20.49 -52.30 -17.94
C ARG A 18 20.73 -50.80 -18.16
N ALA A 19 20.52 -50.28 -19.37
CA ALA A 19 20.60 -48.83 -19.67
C ALA A 19 19.49 -48.02 -19.00
N GLY A 20 18.26 -48.53 -18.94
CA GLY A 20 17.13 -47.88 -18.25
C GLY A 20 17.34 -47.76 -16.73
N GLY A 21 17.89 -48.81 -16.09
CA GLY A 21 18.19 -48.79 -14.65
C GLY A 21 19.31 -47.81 -14.28
N LEU A 22 20.36 -47.69 -15.08
CA LEU A 22 21.45 -46.73 -14.89
C LEU A 22 21.01 -45.29 -15.10
N ALA A 23 20.11 -45.01 -16.04
CA ALA A 23 19.54 -43.68 -16.26
C ALA A 23 18.65 -43.25 -15.08
N LEU A 24 17.84 -44.16 -14.51
CA LEU A 24 16.97 -43.87 -13.36
C LEU A 24 17.78 -43.65 -12.09
N THR A 25 18.86 -44.40 -11.84
CA THR A 25 19.73 -44.21 -10.68
C THR A 25 20.57 -42.94 -10.79
N LEU A 26 21.02 -42.54 -11.96
CA LEU A 26 21.69 -41.29 -12.23
C LEU A 26 20.73 -40.11 -12.03
N LEU A 27 19.48 -40.21 -12.47
CA LEU A 27 18.47 -39.17 -12.25
C LEU A 27 18.16 -39.02 -10.75
N ALA A 28 18.00 -40.11 -10.01
CA ALA A 28 17.80 -40.10 -8.54
C ALA A 28 18.99 -39.52 -7.77
N ALA A 29 20.22 -39.83 -8.18
CA ALA A 29 21.44 -39.29 -7.59
C ALA A 29 21.57 -37.76 -7.84
N VAL A 30 21.17 -37.27 -9.01
CA VAL A 30 21.16 -35.87 -9.37
C VAL A 30 20.12 -35.08 -8.55
N VAL A 31 18.94 -35.67 -8.32
CA VAL A 31 17.90 -35.05 -7.47
C VAL A 31 18.34 -34.95 -6.01
N LEU A 32 19.00 -36.00 -5.49
CA LEU A 32 19.54 -36.01 -4.13
C LEU A 32 20.72 -35.03 -3.96
N ALA A 33 21.57 -34.86 -4.97
CA ALA A 33 22.65 -33.88 -4.96
C ALA A 33 22.12 -32.43 -4.99
N GLY A 34 20.98 -32.17 -5.64
CA GLY A 34 20.29 -30.87 -5.64
C GLY A 34 19.82 -30.45 -4.24
N CYS A 35 19.27 -31.37 -3.46
CA CYS A 35 18.86 -31.09 -2.08
C CYS A 35 20.05 -30.75 -1.15
N ALA A 36 21.21 -31.39 -1.32
CA ALA A 36 22.42 -31.09 -0.55
C ALA A 36 23.04 -29.72 -0.92
N ALA A 37 22.71 -29.17 -2.10
CA ALA A 37 23.23 -27.89 -2.55
C ALA A 37 22.52 -26.64 -1.93
N LEU A 38 21.33 -26.80 -1.34
CA LEU A 38 20.53 -25.71 -0.76
C LEU A 38 21.18 -25.07 0.50
N GLY A 39 21.95 -25.84 1.30
CA GLY A 39 22.55 -25.38 2.56
C GLY A 39 21.49 -25.07 3.64
N ASP A 40 21.92 -24.54 4.82
CA ASP A 40 21.06 -24.21 5.95
C ASP A 40 20.38 -22.83 5.87
N SER A 41 20.11 -22.33 4.66
CA SER A 41 19.45 -21.04 4.49
C SER A 41 17.97 -21.14 4.84
N HIS A 42 17.53 -20.35 5.81
CA HIS A 42 16.14 -20.29 6.26
C HIS A 42 15.76 -18.85 6.66
N SER A 43 14.47 -18.57 6.74
CA SER A 43 13.93 -17.32 7.27
C SER A 43 14.18 -17.24 8.78
N THR A 44 14.48 -16.04 9.28
CA THR A 44 14.64 -15.74 10.72
C THR A 44 13.39 -15.07 11.29
N GLN A 45 12.47 -14.60 10.46
CA GLN A 45 11.25 -13.91 10.84
C GLN A 45 10.01 -14.77 10.59
N THR A 46 9.00 -14.56 11.44
CA THR A 46 7.69 -15.18 11.29
C THR A 46 6.61 -14.12 11.26
N VAL A 47 5.54 -14.42 10.56
CA VAL A 47 4.33 -13.58 10.56
C VAL A 47 3.66 -13.71 11.94
N THR A 48 3.41 -12.57 12.59
CA THR A 48 2.74 -12.52 13.89
C THR A 48 1.29 -12.97 13.76
N ASP A 49 0.85 -13.87 14.62
CA ASP A 49 -0.56 -14.23 14.73
C ASP A 49 -1.32 -13.07 15.42
N PRO A 50 -2.29 -12.45 14.74
CA PRO A 50 -3.09 -11.36 15.30
C PRO A 50 -3.79 -11.70 16.62
N ALA A 51 -4.11 -12.96 16.85
CA ALA A 51 -4.71 -13.41 18.10
C ALA A 51 -3.81 -13.15 19.32
N THR A 52 -2.49 -13.14 19.13
CA THR A 52 -1.51 -12.84 20.20
C THR A 52 -1.49 -11.36 20.60
N LEU A 53 -2.04 -10.48 19.76
CA LEU A 53 -2.14 -9.02 19.99
C LEU A 53 -3.55 -8.60 20.43
N ALA A 54 -4.40 -9.58 20.79
CA ALA A 54 -5.75 -9.28 21.25
C ALA A 54 -5.73 -8.38 22.49
N SER A 55 -6.51 -7.29 22.45
CA SER A 55 -6.55 -6.25 23.49
C SER A 55 -8.00 -6.06 23.98
N PRO A 56 -8.64 -7.06 24.61
CA PRO A 56 -10.06 -7.00 24.99
C PRO A 56 -10.37 -5.94 26.07
N GLN A 57 -9.36 -5.46 26.81
CA GLN A 57 -9.52 -4.38 27.75
C GLN A 57 -9.59 -2.99 27.09
N THR A 58 -8.92 -2.83 25.92
CA THR A 58 -8.89 -1.56 25.18
C THR A 58 -10.07 -1.46 24.22
N PHE A 59 -10.40 -2.58 23.56
CA PHE A 59 -11.50 -2.68 22.60
C PHE A 59 -12.69 -3.35 23.28
N THR A 60 -13.61 -2.56 23.79
CA THR A 60 -14.89 -3.07 24.31
C THR A 60 -15.80 -3.38 23.15
N ASN A 61 -16.54 -4.50 23.23
CA ASN A 61 -17.52 -4.90 22.24
C ASN A 61 -18.75 -3.99 22.35
N ASP A 62 -18.86 -3.02 21.44
CA ASP A 62 -19.94 -2.04 21.44
C ASP A 62 -21.04 -2.37 20.41
N HIS A 63 -20.98 -3.56 19.77
CA HIS A 63 -21.89 -4.03 18.71
C HIS A 63 -22.04 -3.05 17.53
N GLY A 64 -20.96 -2.33 17.22
CA GLY A 64 -20.90 -1.38 16.13
C GLY A 64 -20.73 -2.07 14.77
N GLN A 65 -20.98 -1.32 13.72
CA GLN A 65 -20.78 -1.77 12.35
C GLN A 65 -19.48 -1.22 11.76
N TRP A 66 -18.89 -1.97 10.83
CA TRP A 66 -17.78 -1.48 10.05
C TRP A 66 -18.21 -0.31 9.16
N PRO A 67 -17.33 0.68 8.91
CA PRO A 67 -17.64 1.77 7.99
C PRO A 67 -18.04 1.25 6.60
N SER A 68 -18.95 1.96 5.93
CA SER A 68 -19.21 1.76 4.51
C SER A 68 -18.20 2.52 3.65
N GLN A 69 -18.12 2.22 2.35
CA GLN A 69 -17.29 3.00 1.42
C GLN A 69 -17.74 4.46 1.31
N ASP A 70 -19.01 4.72 1.59
CA ASP A 70 -19.63 6.03 1.58
C ASP A 70 -19.64 6.71 2.97
N TRP A 71 -18.67 6.37 3.83
CA TRP A 71 -18.56 6.90 5.19
C TRP A 71 -18.61 8.44 5.29
N VAL A 72 -18.27 9.13 4.21
CA VAL A 72 -18.30 10.60 4.13
C VAL A 72 -19.72 11.14 4.27
N ASP A 73 -20.74 10.41 3.82
CA ASP A 73 -22.15 10.83 3.84
C ASP A 73 -22.71 10.97 5.26
N GLN A 74 -22.11 10.29 6.23
CA GLN A 74 -22.50 10.40 7.64
C GLN A 74 -22.31 11.82 8.21
N PHE A 75 -21.52 12.68 7.57
CA PHE A 75 -21.33 14.07 7.99
C PHE A 75 -22.41 15.03 7.44
N HIS A 76 -23.38 14.50 6.67
CA HIS A 76 -24.57 15.21 6.17
C HIS A 76 -24.27 16.51 5.40
N ASP A 77 -23.13 16.57 4.71
CA ASP A 77 -22.74 17.71 3.88
C ASP A 77 -22.51 17.25 2.42
N PRO A 78 -23.46 17.55 1.50
CA PRO A 78 -23.34 17.12 0.11
C PRO A 78 -22.14 17.76 -0.62
N GLN A 79 -21.67 18.94 -0.18
CA GLN A 79 -20.48 19.55 -0.75
C GLN A 79 -19.22 18.72 -0.44
N LEU A 80 -19.12 18.16 0.78
CA LEU A 80 -18.01 17.29 1.14
C LEU A 80 -17.97 16.06 0.21
N ARG A 81 -19.12 15.43 -0.04
CA ARG A 81 -19.20 14.28 -0.97
C ARG A 81 -18.72 14.68 -2.37
N ALA A 82 -19.23 15.78 -2.91
CA ALA A 82 -18.83 16.26 -4.23
C ALA A 82 -17.32 16.56 -4.34
N LEU A 83 -16.72 17.13 -3.29
CA LEU A 83 -15.27 17.39 -3.25
C LEU A 83 -14.45 16.10 -3.20
N VAL A 84 -14.91 15.10 -2.46
CA VAL A 84 -14.25 13.76 -2.42
C VAL A 84 -14.31 13.10 -3.80
N ASP A 85 -15.47 13.11 -4.45
CA ASP A 85 -15.62 12.52 -5.79
C ASP A 85 -14.75 13.25 -6.83
N GLU A 86 -14.68 14.58 -6.77
CA GLU A 86 -13.79 15.40 -7.61
C GLU A 86 -12.31 15.07 -7.36
N ALA A 87 -11.91 14.88 -6.09
CA ALA A 87 -10.54 14.51 -5.73
C ALA A 87 -10.16 13.13 -6.27
N ILE A 88 -11.04 12.14 -6.14
CA ILE A 88 -10.81 10.78 -6.66
C ILE A 88 -10.59 10.80 -8.18
N GLN A 89 -11.32 11.64 -8.90
CA GLN A 89 -11.20 11.76 -10.36
C GLN A 89 -9.99 12.59 -10.79
N GLY A 90 -9.64 13.63 -10.04
CA GLY A 90 -8.69 14.66 -10.48
C GLY A 90 -7.30 14.63 -9.82
N ASN A 91 -7.10 13.89 -8.73
CA ASN A 91 -5.85 13.95 -7.97
C ASN A 91 -4.69 13.22 -8.68
N PRO A 92 -3.57 13.92 -9.03
CA PRO A 92 -2.46 13.30 -9.74
C PRO A 92 -1.76 12.17 -8.95
N ASN A 93 -1.67 12.27 -7.61
CA ASN A 93 -1.03 11.23 -6.81
C ASN A 93 -1.83 9.92 -6.84
N LEU A 94 -3.16 9.99 -6.86
CA LEU A 94 -4.01 8.81 -7.02
C LEU A 94 -3.85 8.20 -8.42
N GLN A 95 -3.68 9.03 -9.47
CA GLN A 95 -3.37 8.53 -10.82
C GLN A 95 -2.03 7.81 -10.88
N VAL A 96 -1.01 8.26 -10.11
CA VAL A 96 0.26 7.52 -9.97
C VAL A 96 0.03 6.14 -9.36
N ALA A 97 -0.83 6.01 -8.33
CA ALA A 97 -1.15 4.71 -7.74
C ALA A 97 -1.81 3.77 -8.76
N PHE A 98 -2.77 4.26 -9.54
CA PHE A 98 -3.39 3.48 -10.62
C PHE A 98 -2.42 3.10 -11.74
N ALA A 99 -1.50 3.99 -12.10
CA ALA A 99 -0.47 3.68 -13.08
C ALA A 99 0.52 2.59 -12.59
N ARG A 100 0.86 2.60 -11.30
CA ARG A 100 1.67 1.52 -10.68
C ARG A 100 0.93 0.18 -10.71
N LEU A 101 -0.35 0.16 -10.41
CA LEU A 101 -1.19 -1.03 -10.53
C LEU A 101 -1.24 -1.55 -11.98
N ALA A 102 -1.41 -0.66 -12.96
CA ALA A 102 -1.40 -1.05 -14.37
C ALA A 102 -0.03 -1.63 -14.80
N ALA A 103 1.07 -1.06 -14.31
CA ALA A 103 2.41 -1.59 -14.56
C ALA A 103 2.61 -2.99 -13.94
N SER A 104 2.10 -3.22 -12.73
CA SER A 104 2.15 -4.54 -12.08
C SER A 104 1.37 -5.60 -12.85
N ARG A 105 0.17 -5.27 -13.32
CA ARG A 105 -0.62 -6.16 -14.19
C ARG A 105 0.14 -6.56 -15.44
N ALA A 106 0.82 -5.62 -16.08
CA ALA A 106 1.66 -5.92 -17.24
C ALA A 106 2.86 -6.83 -16.88
N MET A 107 3.43 -6.68 -15.67
CA MET A 107 4.49 -7.59 -15.19
C MET A 107 3.95 -9.00 -14.90
N ALA A 108 2.75 -9.13 -14.34
CA ALA A 108 2.10 -10.42 -14.15
C ALA A 108 1.78 -11.10 -15.50
N ASP A 109 1.34 -10.32 -16.50
CA ASP A 109 1.13 -10.84 -17.86
C ASP A 109 2.44 -11.27 -18.52
N ALA A 110 3.54 -10.54 -18.30
CA ALA A 110 4.88 -10.94 -18.77
C ALA A 110 5.36 -12.24 -18.09
N ALA A 111 5.12 -12.38 -16.77
CA ALA A 111 5.41 -13.63 -16.05
C ALA A 111 4.55 -14.79 -16.57
N ARG A 112 3.29 -14.54 -16.89
CA ARG A 112 2.39 -15.54 -17.51
C ARG A 112 2.88 -15.96 -18.88
N ALA A 113 3.44 -15.05 -19.69
CA ALA A 113 3.97 -15.35 -21.02
C ALA A 113 5.13 -16.36 -20.96
N ALA A 114 5.89 -16.43 -19.86
CA ALA A 114 6.95 -17.44 -19.67
C ALA A 114 6.44 -18.88 -19.59
N LEU A 115 5.13 -19.11 -19.42
CA LEU A 115 4.52 -20.44 -19.46
C LEU A 115 4.21 -20.93 -20.88
N TYR A 116 4.28 -20.05 -21.88
CA TYR A 116 3.95 -20.34 -23.27
C TYR A 116 5.21 -20.44 -24.14
N PRO A 117 5.15 -21.15 -25.29
CA PRO A 117 6.25 -21.16 -26.24
C PRO A 117 6.47 -19.76 -26.83
N ALA A 118 7.75 -19.37 -26.95
CA ALA A 118 8.16 -18.21 -27.71
C ALA A 118 8.49 -18.62 -29.13
N VAL A 119 8.08 -17.82 -30.12
CA VAL A 119 8.40 -18.05 -31.54
C VAL A 119 9.06 -16.79 -32.06
N ASP A 120 10.29 -16.95 -32.56
CA ASP A 120 11.10 -15.85 -33.06
C ASP A 120 11.45 -16.09 -34.55
N PHE A 121 11.52 -15.00 -35.31
CA PHE A 121 12.08 -15.01 -36.64
C PHE A 121 13.44 -14.34 -36.63
N GLU A 122 14.46 -15.05 -37.11
CA GLU A 122 15.83 -14.55 -37.26
C GLU A 122 16.22 -14.51 -38.73
N GLY A 123 16.70 -13.35 -39.19
CA GLY A 123 17.30 -13.17 -40.50
C GLY A 123 18.70 -12.61 -40.34
N SER A 124 19.71 -13.33 -40.86
CA SER A 124 21.08 -12.84 -40.80
C SER A 124 21.85 -13.14 -42.11
N ILE A 125 22.70 -12.19 -42.49
CA ILE A 125 23.69 -12.35 -43.57
C ILE A 125 25.02 -11.90 -43.01
N VAL A 126 25.94 -12.84 -42.85
CA VAL A 126 27.29 -12.61 -42.31
C VAL A 126 28.34 -12.98 -43.34
N ARG A 127 29.14 -12.01 -43.77
CA ARG A 127 30.33 -12.30 -44.58
C ARG A 127 31.50 -12.63 -43.68
N GLN A 128 31.94 -13.89 -43.67
CA GLN A 128 33.04 -14.36 -42.84
C GLN A 128 34.07 -15.12 -43.65
N ARG A 129 35.31 -15.07 -43.17
CA ARG A 129 36.39 -15.90 -43.68
C ARG A 129 36.51 -17.13 -42.79
N PHE A 130 36.36 -18.33 -43.37
CA PHE A 130 36.57 -19.55 -42.64
C PHE A 130 38.08 -19.76 -42.35
N SER A 131 38.39 -20.20 -41.13
CA SER A 131 39.77 -20.55 -40.76
C SER A 131 40.31 -21.69 -41.62
N GLN A 132 41.61 -21.67 -41.91
CA GLN A 132 42.28 -22.77 -42.55
C GLN A 132 42.50 -23.96 -41.63
N ASN A 133 42.53 -23.72 -40.31
CA ASN A 133 42.82 -24.69 -39.26
C ASN A 133 41.58 -24.98 -38.39
N ASP A 134 40.38 -25.09 -38.97
CA ASP A 134 39.12 -25.36 -38.28
C ASP A 134 38.39 -26.50 -39.00
N LEU A 135 37.14 -26.77 -38.65
CA LEU A 135 36.24 -27.83 -39.13
C LEU A 135 36.28 -28.06 -40.65
N PHE A 136 36.66 -27.07 -41.42
CA PHE A 136 36.72 -27.09 -42.88
C PHE A 136 38.15 -27.31 -43.43
N GLU A 137 39.14 -27.71 -42.60
CA GLU A 137 40.50 -28.04 -43.04
C GLU A 137 40.49 -29.07 -44.18
N GLY A 138 41.23 -28.83 -45.24
CA GLY A 138 41.28 -29.71 -46.41
C GLY A 138 40.10 -29.61 -47.39
N THR A 139 39.14 -28.71 -47.11
CA THR A 139 38.00 -28.44 -48.02
C THR A 139 38.22 -27.14 -48.81
N PRO A 140 37.48 -26.89 -49.91
CA PRO A 140 37.52 -25.61 -50.62
C PRO A 140 37.04 -24.41 -49.82
N LEU A 141 36.40 -24.62 -48.66
CA LEU A 141 35.94 -23.56 -47.76
C LEU A 141 37.07 -23.04 -46.88
N ALA A 142 38.12 -23.82 -46.61
CA ALA A 142 39.24 -23.41 -45.78
C ALA A 142 39.92 -22.15 -46.35
N GLY A 143 39.97 -21.07 -45.57
CA GLY A 143 40.57 -19.81 -46.00
C GLY A 143 39.72 -18.97 -46.96
N SER A 144 38.55 -19.44 -47.37
CA SER A 144 37.66 -18.71 -48.30
C SER A 144 36.77 -17.70 -47.57
N TRP A 145 36.30 -16.67 -48.29
CA TRP A 145 35.27 -15.73 -47.83
C TRP A 145 33.92 -16.20 -48.34
N GLN A 146 32.95 -16.42 -47.42
CA GLN A 146 31.59 -16.83 -47.75
C GLN A 146 30.56 -15.89 -47.15
N ASN A 147 29.39 -15.78 -47.79
CA ASN A 147 28.22 -15.06 -47.25
C ASN A 147 27.29 -16.07 -46.57
N GLN A 148 27.50 -16.30 -45.29
CA GLN A 148 26.58 -17.16 -44.52
C GLN A 148 25.24 -16.43 -44.34
N SER A 149 24.24 -16.89 -45.04
CA SER A 149 22.87 -16.34 -45.02
C SER A 149 21.96 -17.33 -44.30
N ARG A 150 21.12 -16.82 -43.39
CA ARG A 150 20.16 -17.63 -42.64
C ARG A 150 18.85 -16.89 -42.50
N LEU A 151 17.74 -17.59 -42.72
CA LEU A 151 16.39 -17.18 -42.38
C LEU A 151 15.77 -18.33 -41.59
N GLN A 152 15.35 -18.07 -40.33
CA GLN A 152 14.94 -19.16 -39.45
C GLN A 152 13.75 -18.68 -38.56
N LEU A 153 12.72 -19.54 -38.46
CA LEU A 153 11.76 -19.50 -37.39
C LEU A 153 12.26 -20.42 -36.28
N GLY A 154 12.44 -19.87 -35.09
CA GLY A 154 12.80 -20.60 -33.88
C GLY A 154 11.61 -20.70 -32.94
N LEU A 155 11.47 -21.83 -32.26
CA LEU A 155 10.53 -22.05 -31.16
C LEU A 155 11.33 -22.45 -29.92
N SER A 156 11.07 -21.82 -28.81
CA SER A 156 11.62 -22.16 -27.48
C SER A 156 10.52 -22.22 -26.47
N TRP A 157 10.46 -23.32 -25.70
CA TRP A 157 9.45 -23.50 -24.65
C TRP A 157 10.04 -24.19 -23.44
N ASP A 158 10.01 -23.48 -22.29
CA ASP A 158 10.33 -24.05 -20.98
C ASP A 158 9.18 -24.90 -20.49
N LEU A 159 9.37 -26.19 -20.33
CA LEU A 159 8.31 -27.13 -19.97
C LEU A 159 7.85 -27.00 -18.49
N ASP A 160 8.51 -26.14 -17.72
CA ASP A 160 8.21 -25.81 -16.31
C ASP A 160 7.85 -27.03 -15.44
N PHE A 161 8.62 -28.12 -15.61
CA PHE A 161 8.34 -29.41 -14.96
C PHE A 161 8.25 -29.29 -13.43
N TRP A 162 9.09 -28.45 -12.83
CA TRP A 162 9.15 -28.21 -11.40
C TRP A 162 8.24 -27.06 -10.94
N GLY A 163 7.61 -26.34 -11.84
CA GLY A 163 6.72 -25.21 -11.55
C GLY A 163 7.45 -23.94 -11.14
N LYS A 164 8.71 -23.72 -11.58
CA LYS A 164 9.45 -22.49 -11.31
C LYS A 164 8.76 -21.26 -11.89
N ASN A 165 8.34 -21.35 -13.16
CA ASN A 165 7.66 -20.24 -13.85
C ASN A 165 6.23 -20.03 -13.32
N ARG A 166 5.55 -21.09 -12.86
CA ARG A 166 4.25 -20.98 -12.17
C ARG A 166 4.39 -20.26 -10.85
N ASP A 167 5.38 -20.57 -10.02
CA ASP A 167 5.60 -19.84 -8.76
C ASP A 167 6.03 -18.38 -9.02
N ALA A 168 6.79 -18.11 -10.08
CA ALA A 168 7.14 -16.74 -10.48
C ALA A 168 5.90 -15.96 -10.92
N LEU A 169 4.94 -16.60 -11.60
CA LEU A 169 3.64 -15.98 -11.90
C LEU A 169 2.84 -15.72 -10.61
N GLU A 170 2.78 -16.66 -9.68
CA GLU A 170 2.08 -16.46 -8.39
C GLU A 170 2.73 -15.35 -7.56
N ALA A 171 4.07 -15.20 -7.59
CA ALA A 171 4.75 -14.07 -6.97
C ALA A 171 4.32 -12.74 -7.60
N ALA A 172 4.27 -12.67 -8.93
CA ALA A 172 3.85 -11.47 -9.67
C ALA A 172 2.36 -11.14 -9.44
N LEU A 173 1.48 -12.15 -9.40
CA LEU A 173 0.06 -11.97 -9.08
C LEU A 173 -0.15 -11.50 -7.62
N SER A 174 0.66 -12.00 -6.69
CA SER A 174 0.62 -11.57 -5.29
C SER A 174 1.06 -10.11 -5.14
N GLU A 175 2.09 -9.67 -5.87
CA GLU A 175 2.50 -8.26 -5.91
C GLU A 175 1.43 -7.39 -6.58
N ASP A 176 0.74 -7.86 -7.63
CA ASP A 176 -0.38 -7.15 -8.24
C ASP A 176 -1.54 -6.93 -7.25
N ARG A 177 -1.90 -7.97 -6.47
CA ARG A 177 -2.90 -7.86 -5.40
C ARG A 177 -2.45 -6.90 -4.28
N ALA A 178 -1.15 -6.87 -3.95
CA ALA A 178 -0.60 -5.91 -3.00
C ALA A 178 -0.77 -4.47 -3.49
N LEU A 179 -0.45 -4.20 -4.77
CA LEU A 179 -0.59 -2.87 -5.38
C LEU A 179 -2.06 -2.47 -5.60
N GLU A 180 -2.96 -3.43 -5.83
CA GLU A 180 -4.40 -3.18 -5.85
C GLU A 180 -4.88 -2.67 -4.48
N ALA A 181 -4.54 -3.38 -3.40
CA ALA A 181 -4.85 -2.95 -2.03
C ALA A 181 -4.18 -1.60 -1.70
N GLU A 182 -2.94 -1.37 -2.11
CA GLU A 182 -2.23 -0.09 -1.92
C GLU A 182 -2.92 1.06 -2.66
N SER A 183 -3.49 0.82 -3.84
CA SER A 183 -4.29 1.82 -4.56
C SER A 183 -5.55 2.24 -3.77
N GLN A 184 -6.18 1.29 -3.08
CA GLN A 184 -7.30 1.57 -2.18
C GLN A 184 -6.85 2.30 -0.91
N ALA A 185 -5.66 1.99 -0.37
CA ALA A 185 -5.07 2.74 0.73
C ALA A 185 -4.81 4.21 0.34
N ALA A 186 -4.29 4.45 -0.87
CA ALA A 186 -4.07 5.78 -1.41
C ALA A 186 -5.40 6.55 -1.59
N ARG A 187 -6.45 5.87 -2.09
CA ARG A 187 -7.80 6.44 -2.19
C ARG A 187 -8.34 6.83 -0.82
N LEU A 188 -8.25 5.95 0.18
CA LEU A 188 -8.70 6.21 1.54
C LEU A 188 -7.94 7.38 2.18
N MET A 189 -6.63 7.45 1.97
CA MET A 189 -5.79 8.55 2.45
C MET A 189 -6.21 9.88 1.81
N LEU A 190 -6.46 9.92 0.52
CA LEU A 190 -6.93 11.11 -0.20
C LEU A 190 -8.31 11.55 0.32
N THR A 191 -9.27 10.63 0.40
CA THR A 191 -10.62 10.90 0.91
C THR A 191 -10.58 11.48 2.31
N THR A 192 -9.79 10.87 3.20
CA THR A 192 -9.60 11.35 4.57
C THR A 192 -8.93 12.73 4.61
N SER A 193 -7.94 12.97 3.74
CA SER A 193 -7.25 14.26 3.67
C SER A 193 -8.18 15.39 3.20
N VAL A 194 -9.05 15.12 2.22
CA VAL A 194 -10.09 16.07 1.78
C VAL A 194 -11.07 16.35 2.91
N ALA A 195 -11.57 15.31 3.59
CA ALA A 195 -12.52 15.46 4.69
C ALA A 195 -11.93 16.28 5.85
N ARG A 196 -10.69 16.00 6.26
CA ARG A 196 -9.97 16.75 7.29
C ARG A 196 -9.69 18.20 6.89
N GLY A 197 -9.27 18.42 5.64
CA GLY A 197 -9.09 19.78 5.09
C GLY A 197 -10.39 20.57 5.11
N TYR A 198 -11.50 19.92 4.76
CA TYR A 198 -12.84 20.51 4.79
C TYR A 198 -13.31 20.78 6.23
N ASN A 199 -13.06 19.89 7.19
CA ASN A 199 -13.30 20.11 8.60
C ASN A 199 -12.45 21.28 9.15
N ARG A 200 -11.18 21.38 8.76
CA ARG A 200 -10.34 22.54 9.11
C ARG A 200 -10.95 23.84 8.59
N LEU A 201 -11.47 23.86 7.38
CA LEU A 201 -12.15 25.01 6.81
C LEU A 201 -13.42 25.36 7.62
N ALA A 202 -14.21 24.37 8.06
CA ALA A 202 -15.37 24.57 8.95
C ALA A 202 -14.97 25.22 10.27
N ALA A 203 -13.91 24.73 10.90
CA ALA A 203 -13.36 25.28 12.14
C ALA A 203 -12.94 26.75 11.99
N LEU A 204 -12.26 27.08 10.89
CA LEU A 204 -11.84 28.45 10.60
C LEU A 204 -13.02 29.39 10.40
N TYR A 205 -14.10 28.95 9.76
CA TYR A 205 -15.33 29.75 9.68
C TYR A 205 -15.99 29.96 11.04
N ALA A 206 -15.99 28.96 11.92
CA ALA A 206 -16.48 29.11 13.28
C ALA A 206 -15.59 30.07 14.10
N GLN A 207 -14.28 30.03 13.94
CA GLN A 207 -13.36 31.01 14.56
C GLN A 207 -13.56 32.42 13.99
N ARG A 208 -13.86 32.56 12.69
CA ARG A 208 -14.24 33.83 12.07
C ARG A 208 -15.48 34.44 12.72
N ASP A 209 -16.52 33.62 12.94
CA ASP A 209 -17.72 34.07 13.64
C ASP A 209 -17.42 34.54 15.07
N VAL A 210 -16.48 33.88 15.76
CA VAL A 210 -16.04 34.33 17.10
C VAL A 210 -15.35 35.70 17.03
N ALA A 211 -14.47 35.89 16.02
CA ALA A 211 -13.74 37.14 15.80
C ALA A 211 -14.69 38.28 15.43
N GLU A 212 -15.70 38.06 14.59
CA GLU A 212 -16.71 39.05 14.22
C GLU A 212 -17.56 39.48 15.43
N ARG A 213 -17.98 38.51 16.25
CA ARG A 213 -18.70 38.80 17.50
C ARG A 213 -17.83 39.59 18.47
N ALA A 214 -16.54 39.30 18.58
CA ALA A 214 -15.60 40.04 19.40
C ALA A 214 -15.48 41.52 18.95
N ILE A 215 -15.40 41.76 17.64
CA ILE A 215 -15.37 43.11 17.06
C ILE A 215 -16.66 43.87 17.42
N ALA A 216 -17.83 43.26 17.30
CA ALA A 216 -19.12 43.90 17.65
C ALA A 216 -19.15 44.25 19.14
N GLN A 217 -18.82 43.30 20.03
CA GLN A 217 -18.79 43.53 21.50
C GLN A 217 -17.81 44.65 21.88
N ARG A 218 -16.63 44.71 21.27
CA ARG A 218 -15.61 45.75 21.52
C ARG A 218 -16.03 47.14 21.00
N ARG A 219 -16.80 47.20 19.92
CA ARG A 219 -17.41 48.44 19.45
C ARG A 219 -18.44 48.97 20.45
N ASP A 220 -19.34 48.10 20.92
CA ASP A 220 -20.32 48.44 21.93
C ASP A 220 -19.65 48.95 23.21
N LEU A 221 -18.55 48.32 23.66
CA LEU A 221 -17.78 48.78 24.82
C LEU A 221 -17.09 50.14 24.57
N THR A 222 -16.60 50.36 23.33
CA THR A 222 -16.00 51.64 22.94
C THR A 222 -17.03 52.75 22.98
N ASP A 223 -18.25 52.51 22.49
CA ASP A 223 -19.33 53.50 22.51
C ASP A 223 -19.82 53.78 23.94
N LEU A 224 -19.91 52.77 24.80
CA LEU A 224 -20.17 52.93 26.22
C LEU A 224 -19.08 53.77 26.92
N SER A 225 -17.80 53.51 26.64
CA SER A 225 -16.70 54.29 27.22
C SER A 225 -16.72 55.76 26.76
N ARG A 226 -17.10 56.05 25.50
CA ARG A 226 -17.30 57.42 25.02
C ARG A 226 -18.44 58.14 25.75
N GLN A 227 -19.59 57.47 25.98
CA GLN A 227 -20.71 58.03 26.72
C GLN A 227 -20.33 58.35 28.17
N ARG A 228 -19.56 57.47 28.81
CA ARG A 228 -19.08 57.65 30.18
C ARG A 228 -18.05 58.79 30.28
N LEU A 229 -17.16 58.92 29.29
CA LEU A 229 -16.20 60.04 29.18
C LEU A 229 -16.97 61.36 29.06
N ALA A 230 -17.99 61.43 28.22
CA ALA A 230 -18.83 62.64 28.10
C ALA A 230 -19.60 62.98 29.37
N ALA A 231 -19.96 61.96 30.18
CA ALA A 231 -20.57 62.15 31.52
C ALA A 231 -19.52 62.43 32.63
N GLY A 232 -18.23 62.50 32.34
CA GLY A 232 -17.17 62.72 33.32
C GLY A 232 -16.89 61.55 34.26
N LEU A 233 -17.37 60.33 33.89
CA LEU A 233 -17.19 59.07 34.65
C LEU A 233 -15.98 58.25 34.28
N ASP A 234 -15.41 58.46 33.11
CA ASP A 234 -14.21 57.80 32.58
C ASP A 234 -13.24 58.86 32.05
N THR A 235 -12.02 58.44 31.72
CA THR A 235 -10.97 59.29 31.14
C THR A 235 -10.69 58.94 29.67
N GLN A 236 -9.80 59.69 29.01
CA GLN A 236 -9.36 59.34 27.66
C GLN A 236 -8.59 58.02 27.59
N VAL A 237 -8.03 57.54 28.72
CA VAL A 237 -7.32 56.27 28.80
C VAL A 237 -8.25 55.11 28.44
N GLU A 238 -9.42 55.03 29.06
CA GLU A 238 -10.43 53.97 28.80
C GLU A 238 -10.89 53.97 27.36
N THR A 239 -11.19 55.15 26.79
CA THR A 239 -11.62 55.28 25.41
C THR A 239 -10.51 54.87 24.42
N THR A 240 -9.27 55.26 24.68
CA THR A 240 -8.10 54.90 23.82
C THR A 240 -7.83 53.40 23.89
N GLN A 241 -7.88 52.83 25.09
CA GLN A 241 -7.72 51.37 25.29
C GLN A 241 -8.83 50.59 24.58
N ALA A 242 -10.09 50.98 24.69
CA ALA A 242 -11.21 50.36 24.01
C ALA A 242 -10.98 50.35 22.46
N ARG A 243 -10.60 51.50 21.89
CA ARG A 243 -10.29 51.61 20.48
C ARG A 243 -9.12 50.70 20.05
N GLY A 244 -8.09 50.58 20.89
CA GLY A 244 -6.95 49.66 20.66
C GLY A 244 -7.40 48.21 20.59
N THR A 245 -8.35 47.80 21.48
CA THR A 245 -8.88 46.40 21.44
C THR A 245 -9.71 46.12 20.20
N VAL A 246 -10.43 47.12 19.63
CA VAL A 246 -11.14 46.96 18.33
C VAL A 246 -10.15 46.74 17.21
N ALA A 247 -9.06 47.54 17.14
CA ALA A 247 -8.03 47.37 16.10
C ALA A 247 -7.36 46.01 16.19
N ALA A 248 -7.02 45.53 17.40
CA ALA A 248 -6.48 44.20 17.61
C ALA A 248 -7.43 43.08 17.14
N ALA A 249 -8.75 43.20 17.43
CA ALA A 249 -9.75 42.24 16.96
C ALA A 249 -9.91 42.24 15.42
N GLN A 250 -9.74 43.38 14.78
CA GLN A 250 -9.74 43.47 13.31
C GLN A 250 -8.52 42.75 12.70
N THR A 251 -7.35 42.87 13.31
CA THR A 251 -6.15 42.13 12.90
C THR A 251 -6.37 40.62 13.07
N ASP A 252 -6.99 40.17 14.17
CA ASP A 252 -7.32 38.75 14.35
C ASP A 252 -8.28 38.24 13.29
N LEU A 253 -9.28 39.01 12.89
CA LEU A 253 -10.21 38.65 11.80
C LEU A 253 -9.48 38.50 10.47
N GLN A 254 -8.59 39.46 10.12
CA GLN A 254 -7.80 39.41 8.88
C GLN A 254 -6.91 38.16 8.83
N ARG A 255 -6.30 37.76 9.96
CA ARG A 255 -5.52 36.54 10.06
C ARG A 255 -6.37 35.30 9.82
N VAL A 256 -7.58 35.22 10.37
CA VAL A 256 -8.50 34.09 10.14
C VAL A 256 -8.97 34.05 8.69
N ASP A 257 -9.24 35.20 8.06
CA ASP A 257 -9.60 35.28 6.64
C ASP A 257 -8.45 34.78 5.72
N GLU A 258 -7.20 35.07 6.06
CA GLU A 258 -6.03 34.50 5.42
C GLU A 258 -5.99 32.98 5.57
N GLU A 259 -6.14 32.45 6.79
CA GLU A 259 -6.16 31.00 7.05
C GLU A 259 -7.27 30.29 6.27
N ILE A 260 -8.44 30.89 6.11
CA ILE A 260 -9.54 30.40 5.28
C ILE A 260 -9.11 30.30 3.82
N ALA A 261 -8.45 31.35 3.30
CA ALA A 261 -7.95 31.35 1.92
C ALA A 261 -6.91 30.25 1.69
N LEU A 262 -5.97 30.07 2.64
CA LEU A 262 -4.95 29.02 2.58
C LEU A 262 -5.56 27.63 2.64
N ALA A 263 -6.55 27.39 3.54
CA ALA A 263 -7.24 26.11 3.64
C ALA A 263 -8.00 25.77 2.35
N ARG A 264 -8.63 26.74 1.69
CA ARG A 264 -9.27 26.58 0.39
C ARG A 264 -8.26 26.20 -0.71
N ASN A 265 -7.08 26.85 -0.72
CA ASN A 265 -6.01 26.50 -1.64
C ASN A 265 -5.51 25.07 -1.43
N GLN A 266 -5.38 24.65 -0.17
CA GLN A 266 -4.99 23.28 0.17
C GLN A 266 -6.02 22.25 -0.32
N ILE A 267 -7.31 22.51 -0.13
CA ILE A 267 -8.36 21.62 -0.65
C ILE A 267 -8.30 21.59 -2.17
N ALA A 268 -8.18 22.74 -2.87
CA ALA A 268 -8.05 22.77 -4.32
C ALA A 268 -6.88 21.93 -4.84
N ALA A 269 -5.74 21.96 -4.15
CA ALA A 269 -4.60 21.12 -4.47
C ALA A 269 -4.90 19.61 -4.30
N LEU A 270 -5.66 19.23 -3.26
CA LEU A 270 -6.12 17.84 -3.08
C LEU A 270 -7.09 17.40 -4.20
N LEU A 271 -7.86 18.33 -4.76
CA LEU A 271 -8.72 18.08 -5.93
C LEU A 271 -7.92 17.96 -7.24
N GLY A 272 -6.60 18.23 -7.23
CA GLY A 272 -5.79 18.33 -8.44
C GLY A 272 -6.11 19.58 -9.28
N LYS A 273 -6.61 20.66 -8.65
CA LYS A 273 -7.05 21.90 -9.30
C LYS A 273 -6.22 23.10 -8.85
N GLY A 274 -6.29 24.15 -9.63
CA GLY A 274 -5.70 25.45 -9.29
C GLY A 274 -6.46 26.18 -8.18
N PRO A 275 -5.87 27.28 -7.62
CA PRO A 275 -6.41 27.99 -6.45
C PRO A 275 -7.81 28.59 -6.68
N ASP A 276 -8.19 28.93 -7.90
CA ASP A 276 -9.51 29.49 -8.21
C ASP A 276 -10.65 28.51 -7.93
N ARG A 277 -10.41 27.20 -8.03
CA ARG A 277 -11.38 26.18 -7.60
C ARG A 277 -11.64 26.27 -6.08
N GLY A 278 -10.62 26.60 -5.29
CA GLY A 278 -10.74 26.79 -3.84
C GLY A 278 -11.71 27.90 -3.48
N ARG A 279 -11.76 29.01 -4.26
CA ARG A 279 -12.69 30.13 -4.04
C ARG A 279 -14.17 29.74 -4.20
N GLN A 280 -14.46 28.69 -4.95
CA GLN A 280 -15.82 28.19 -5.19
C GLN A 280 -16.33 27.30 -4.04
N ILE A 281 -15.46 26.93 -3.08
CA ILE A 281 -15.85 26.13 -1.94
C ILE A 281 -16.64 27.03 -0.99
N ALA A 282 -17.91 26.69 -0.79
CA ALA A 282 -18.78 27.40 0.13
C ALA A 282 -18.41 27.07 1.60
N ARG A 283 -19.00 27.81 2.54
CA ARG A 283 -18.85 27.53 3.95
C ARG A 283 -19.37 26.11 4.27
N PRO A 284 -18.57 25.27 4.97
CA PRO A 284 -19.01 23.93 5.37
C PRO A 284 -20.16 23.92 6.35
N THR A 285 -20.99 22.84 6.27
CA THR A 285 -22.15 22.61 7.15
C THR A 285 -22.08 21.27 7.87
N LEU A 286 -20.86 20.83 8.20
CA LEU A 286 -20.60 19.53 8.83
C LEU A 286 -21.36 19.36 10.15
N LEU A 287 -21.98 18.20 10.31
CA LEU A 287 -22.60 17.76 11.55
C LEU A 287 -21.77 16.65 12.19
N ALA A 288 -21.50 16.79 13.49
CA ALA A 288 -20.87 15.72 14.25
C ALA A 288 -21.91 14.65 14.59
N ASN A 289 -21.59 13.40 14.26
CA ASN A 289 -22.41 12.25 14.64
C ASN A 289 -22.26 11.91 16.14
N ALA A 290 -23.13 11.02 16.61
CA ALA A 290 -22.93 10.34 17.89
C ALA A 290 -21.57 9.63 17.92
N THR A 291 -21.05 9.33 19.10
CA THR A 291 -19.80 8.58 19.25
C THR A 291 -19.92 7.26 18.51
N PRO A 292 -19.01 6.94 17.54
CA PRO A 292 -19.09 5.71 16.79
C PRO A 292 -18.95 4.51 17.72
N GLN A 293 -19.81 3.50 17.54
CA GLN A 293 -19.65 2.19 18.18
C GLN A 293 -18.63 1.36 17.44
N LEU A 294 -17.88 0.54 18.19
CA LEU A 294 -16.82 -0.31 17.62
C LEU A 294 -17.37 -1.69 17.23
N PRO A 295 -16.89 -2.26 16.12
CA PRO A 295 -17.21 -3.64 15.75
C PRO A 295 -16.70 -4.64 16.80
N ASP A 296 -17.41 -5.76 16.97
CA ASP A 296 -17.08 -6.80 17.95
C ASP A 296 -15.79 -7.58 17.60
N ASP A 297 -15.49 -7.72 16.33
CA ASP A 297 -14.36 -8.47 15.78
C ASP A 297 -13.17 -7.59 15.39
N LEU A 298 -12.98 -6.44 16.04
CA LEU A 298 -12.10 -5.38 15.59
C LEU A 298 -10.68 -5.86 15.28
N THR A 299 -10.05 -6.64 16.17
CA THR A 299 -8.65 -7.07 15.98
C THR A 299 -8.48 -7.97 14.75
N ILE A 300 -9.38 -8.93 14.57
CA ILE A 300 -9.33 -9.89 13.45
C ILE A 300 -9.88 -9.24 12.17
N GLY A 301 -10.96 -8.47 12.31
CA GLY A 301 -11.61 -7.79 11.19
C GLY A 301 -10.72 -6.77 10.49
N LEU A 302 -9.79 -6.11 11.19
CA LEU A 302 -8.83 -5.19 10.57
C LEU A 302 -7.97 -5.84 9.48
N LEU A 303 -7.68 -7.15 9.59
CA LEU A 303 -6.84 -7.87 8.62
C LEU A 303 -7.42 -7.92 7.20
N GLY A 304 -8.75 -7.97 7.09
CA GLY A 304 -9.43 -7.97 5.79
C GLY A 304 -9.98 -6.61 5.36
N ARG A 305 -9.97 -5.61 6.27
CA ARG A 305 -10.64 -4.33 6.05
C ARG A 305 -9.70 -3.13 5.99
N ARG A 306 -8.43 -3.31 6.38
CA ARG A 306 -7.40 -2.27 6.19
C ARG A 306 -6.58 -2.57 4.93
N PRO A 307 -6.67 -1.72 3.91
CA PRO A 307 -5.97 -1.98 2.65
C PRO A 307 -4.44 -1.96 2.77
N ASP A 308 -3.87 -1.22 3.71
CA ASP A 308 -2.42 -1.22 4.00
C ASP A 308 -1.95 -2.56 4.59
N LEU A 309 -2.73 -3.17 5.48
CA LEU A 309 -2.44 -4.51 6.04
C LEU A 309 -2.59 -5.59 4.97
N VAL A 310 -3.63 -5.51 4.16
CA VAL A 310 -3.86 -6.45 3.05
C VAL A 310 -2.72 -6.38 2.04
N ALA A 311 -2.25 -5.17 1.68
CA ALA A 311 -1.10 -4.99 0.81
C ALA A 311 0.18 -5.60 1.40
N ALA A 312 0.45 -5.34 2.68
CA ALA A 312 1.63 -5.89 3.36
C ALA A 312 1.58 -7.43 3.43
N ARG A 313 0.42 -8.03 3.66
CA ARG A 313 0.23 -9.49 3.65
C ARG A 313 0.51 -10.10 2.27
N TRP A 314 0.01 -9.50 1.20
CA TRP A 314 0.27 -9.97 -0.16
C TRP A 314 1.75 -9.86 -0.54
N ARG A 315 2.48 -8.87 -0.02
CA ARG A 315 3.94 -8.79 -0.21
C ARG A 315 4.70 -9.92 0.50
N VAL A 316 4.23 -10.36 1.68
CA VAL A 316 4.79 -11.55 2.34
C VAL A 316 4.57 -12.78 1.47
N GLU A 317 3.37 -12.94 0.88
CA GLU A 317 3.07 -14.05 -0.02
C GLU A 317 3.95 -14.01 -1.28
N ALA A 318 4.08 -12.85 -1.93
CA ALA A 318 4.96 -12.67 -3.09
C ALA A 318 6.42 -13.06 -2.77
N ALA A 319 6.95 -12.61 -1.63
CA ALA A 319 8.30 -12.95 -1.19
C ALA A 319 8.45 -14.44 -0.87
N SER A 320 7.41 -15.10 -0.36
CA SER A 320 7.38 -16.55 -0.12
C SER A 320 7.48 -17.34 -1.42
N GLN A 321 6.71 -16.94 -2.43
CA GLN A 321 6.78 -17.55 -3.77
C GLN A 321 8.15 -17.32 -4.41
N ASP A 322 8.73 -16.13 -4.26
CA ASP A 322 10.09 -15.81 -4.72
C ASP A 322 11.17 -16.73 -4.09
N VAL A 323 11.05 -17.04 -2.79
CA VAL A 323 11.92 -18.04 -2.14
C VAL A 323 11.76 -19.41 -2.78
N THR A 324 10.51 -19.79 -3.12
CA THR A 324 10.23 -21.07 -3.78
C THR A 324 10.83 -21.12 -5.19
N VAL A 325 10.72 -20.03 -5.94
CA VAL A 325 11.41 -19.87 -7.26
C VAL A 325 12.92 -20.07 -7.11
N ALA A 326 13.54 -19.37 -6.15
CA ALA A 326 14.98 -19.47 -5.92
C ALA A 326 15.44 -20.87 -5.50
N LYS A 327 14.61 -21.64 -4.78
CA LYS A 327 14.86 -23.05 -4.49
C LYS A 327 14.82 -23.90 -5.76
N LYS A 328 13.87 -23.64 -6.67
CA LYS A 328 13.69 -24.37 -7.92
C LYS A 328 14.80 -24.06 -8.94
N GLU A 329 15.52 -22.94 -8.83
CA GLU A 329 16.70 -22.64 -9.64
C GLU A 329 17.86 -23.65 -9.47
N PHE A 330 17.86 -24.47 -8.41
CA PHE A 330 18.83 -25.55 -8.22
C PHE A 330 18.46 -26.82 -8.99
N LEU A 331 17.25 -26.90 -9.51
CA LEU A 331 16.75 -28.07 -10.24
C LEU A 331 17.09 -27.98 -11.75
N PRO A 332 17.06 -29.10 -12.48
CA PRO A 332 17.29 -29.06 -13.92
C PRO A 332 16.19 -28.31 -14.67
N ASP A 333 16.57 -27.40 -15.57
CA ASP A 333 15.64 -26.80 -16.54
C ASP A 333 15.51 -27.66 -17.78
N LEU A 334 14.27 -27.89 -18.23
CA LEU A 334 13.99 -28.68 -19.47
C LEU A 334 13.30 -27.75 -20.48
N THR A 335 13.99 -27.43 -21.55
CA THR A 335 13.51 -26.55 -22.62
C THR A 335 13.33 -27.39 -23.91
N LEU A 336 12.17 -27.24 -24.53
CA LEU A 336 11.91 -27.78 -25.88
C LEU A 336 12.26 -26.69 -26.90
N THR A 337 13.16 -27.07 -27.86
CA THR A 337 13.53 -26.19 -28.97
C THR A 337 13.13 -26.81 -30.29
N ALA A 338 12.67 -26.00 -31.22
CA ALA A 338 12.44 -26.38 -32.59
C ALA A 338 12.80 -25.22 -33.51
N PHE A 339 13.26 -25.54 -34.72
CA PHE A 339 13.50 -24.52 -35.73
C PHE A 339 13.20 -25.04 -37.13
N ALA A 340 12.84 -24.14 -38.03
CA ALA A 340 12.66 -24.39 -39.44
C ALA A 340 13.07 -23.15 -40.23
N GLY A 341 13.85 -23.33 -41.31
CA GLY A 341 14.34 -22.18 -42.05
C GLY A 341 15.11 -22.54 -43.29
N LEU A 342 15.88 -21.59 -43.75
CA LEU A 342 16.79 -21.66 -44.91
C LEU A 342 18.18 -21.22 -44.46
N ALA A 343 19.21 -21.94 -44.87
CA ALA A 343 20.62 -21.62 -44.61
C ALA A 343 21.45 -21.88 -45.86
N SER A 344 22.27 -20.93 -46.25
CA SER A 344 23.14 -21.05 -47.41
C SER A 344 24.46 -20.31 -47.19
N LEU A 345 25.53 -20.77 -47.82
CA LEU A 345 26.81 -20.06 -47.90
C LEU A 345 26.87 -19.09 -49.10
N ASP A 346 25.88 -19.13 -49.98
CA ASP A 346 25.68 -18.15 -51.03
C ASP A 346 24.27 -17.51 -50.89
N THR A 347 24.21 -16.18 -50.92
CA THR A 347 22.95 -15.45 -50.80
C THR A 347 22.00 -15.73 -51.98
N ALA A 348 22.55 -16.04 -53.19
CA ALA A 348 21.77 -16.38 -54.39
C ALA A 348 20.97 -17.68 -54.22
N ASP A 349 21.52 -18.66 -53.50
CA ASP A 349 20.91 -19.96 -53.29
C ASP A 349 20.02 -20.05 -52.05
N LEU A 350 19.96 -18.99 -51.24
CA LEU A 350 19.24 -18.99 -49.95
C LEU A 350 17.76 -19.40 -50.07
N LEU A 351 17.08 -18.91 -51.11
CA LEU A 351 15.63 -19.15 -51.31
C LEU A 351 15.33 -20.43 -52.08
N THR A 352 16.33 -21.31 -52.30
CA THR A 352 16.13 -22.60 -52.98
C THR A 352 15.66 -23.69 -52.02
N GLY A 353 15.02 -24.73 -52.55
CA GLY A 353 14.60 -25.88 -51.75
C GLY A 353 15.73 -26.67 -51.11
N ALA A 354 16.96 -26.56 -51.70
CA ALA A 354 18.17 -27.22 -51.18
C ALA A 354 18.71 -26.57 -49.89
N SER A 355 18.33 -25.31 -49.61
CA SER A 355 18.76 -24.56 -48.43
C SER A 355 17.89 -24.82 -47.20
N ARG A 356 16.86 -25.66 -47.25
CA ARG A 356 15.96 -25.97 -46.14
C ARG A 356 16.73 -26.63 -45.00
N THR A 357 16.47 -26.09 -43.78
CA THR A 357 17.00 -26.65 -42.55
C THR A 357 15.89 -26.70 -41.50
N PHE A 358 15.81 -27.76 -40.74
CA PHE A 358 14.87 -27.90 -39.64
C PHE A 358 15.41 -28.84 -38.56
N GLY A 359 15.00 -28.65 -37.34
CA GLY A 359 15.38 -29.50 -36.22
C GLY A 359 14.45 -29.28 -35.02
N PHE A 360 14.38 -30.26 -34.17
CA PHE A 360 13.68 -30.15 -32.88
C PHE A 360 14.34 -31.06 -31.85
N GLY A 361 14.24 -30.71 -30.57
CA GLY A 361 14.75 -31.55 -29.49
C GLY A 361 14.59 -30.91 -28.10
N PRO A 362 14.58 -31.75 -27.06
CA PRO A 362 14.69 -31.29 -25.69
C PRO A 362 16.14 -30.92 -25.35
N SER A 363 16.29 -29.84 -24.56
CA SER A 363 17.57 -29.43 -23.95
C SER A 363 17.41 -29.45 -22.43
N LEU A 364 18.29 -30.15 -21.73
CA LEU A 364 18.36 -30.26 -20.29
C LEU A 364 19.57 -29.46 -19.77
N ARG A 365 19.34 -28.52 -18.87
CA ARG A 365 20.37 -27.73 -18.22
C ARG A 365 20.32 -27.91 -16.72
N LEU A 366 21.39 -28.47 -16.11
CA LEU A 366 21.54 -28.58 -14.66
C LEU A 366 22.74 -27.73 -14.19
N PRO A 367 22.58 -26.77 -13.27
CA PRO A 367 23.68 -26.01 -12.72
C PRO A 367 24.43 -26.85 -11.65
N ILE A 368 25.53 -27.52 -12.01
CA ILE A 368 26.34 -28.33 -11.07
C ILE A 368 27.18 -27.43 -10.17
N PHE A 369 27.79 -26.38 -10.73
CA PHE A 369 28.61 -25.42 -10.02
C PHE A 369 28.39 -24.01 -10.55
N ALA A 370 27.89 -23.14 -9.70
CA ALA A 370 27.58 -21.74 -10.05
C ALA A 370 28.39 -20.73 -9.19
N GLY A 371 29.55 -21.11 -8.63
CA GLY A 371 30.41 -20.24 -7.86
C GLY A 371 29.73 -19.61 -6.62
N GLY A 372 28.72 -20.27 -6.06
CA GLY A 372 27.95 -19.75 -4.92
C GLY A 372 26.78 -18.80 -5.27
N ARG A 373 26.61 -18.44 -6.56
CA ARG A 373 25.56 -17.48 -7.01
C ARG A 373 24.15 -17.91 -6.59
N LEU A 374 23.77 -19.17 -6.79
CA LEU A 374 22.43 -19.67 -6.43
C LEU A 374 22.18 -19.62 -4.91
N ARG A 375 23.17 -19.99 -4.09
CA ARG A 375 23.07 -19.87 -2.62
C ARG A 375 22.97 -18.42 -2.17
N ALA A 376 23.70 -17.51 -2.80
CA ALA A 376 23.61 -16.08 -2.49
C ALA A 376 22.24 -15.52 -2.88
N ASN A 377 21.71 -15.93 -4.05
CA ASN A 377 20.34 -15.56 -4.48
C ASN A 377 19.29 -16.05 -3.48
N LEU A 378 19.34 -17.33 -3.11
CA LEU A 378 18.40 -17.91 -2.13
C LEU A 378 18.45 -17.18 -0.77
N ARG A 379 19.65 -16.88 -0.24
CA ARG A 379 19.80 -16.10 0.98
C ARG A 379 19.23 -14.69 0.83
N GLY A 380 19.43 -14.07 -0.33
CA GLY A 380 18.83 -12.77 -0.66
C GLY A 380 17.31 -12.81 -0.65
N LYS A 381 16.69 -13.88 -1.19
CA LYS A 381 15.24 -14.06 -1.19
C LYS A 381 14.68 -14.33 0.22
N TYR A 382 15.38 -15.09 1.06
CA TYR A 382 15.01 -15.21 2.48
C TYR A 382 15.07 -13.88 3.22
N ALA A 383 16.11 -13.07 2.99
CA ALA A 383 16.19 -11.75 3.60
C ALA A 383 15.06 -10.81 3.12
N GLN A 384 14.64 -10.91 1.83
CA GLN A 384 13.47 -10.18 1.32
C GLN A 384 12.17 -10.63 1.98
N TYR A 385 12.00 -11.94 2.20
CA TYR A 385 10.87 -12.46 2.98
C TYR A 385 10.89 -11.94 4.43
N ASP A 386 12.04 -11.95 5.09
CA ASP A 386 12.20 -11.42 6.46
C ASP A 386 11.82 -9.94 6.55
N ILE A 387 12.20 -9.14 5.55
CA ILE A 387 11.81 -7.72 5.44
C ILE A 387 10.29 -7.60 5.28
N ALA A 388 9.67 -8.38 4.41
CA ALA A 388 8.24 -8.35 4.18
C ALA A 388 7.46 -8.77 5.44
N ALA A 389 7.86 -9.85 6.11
CA ALA A 389 7.25 -10.34 7.35
C ALA A 389 7.38 -9.31 8.50
N ALA A 390 8.56 -8.73 8.69
CA ALA A 390 8.77 -7.69 9.69
C ALA A 390 7.95 -6.42 9.38
N SER A 391 7.85 -6.02 8.12
CA SER A 391 7.04 -4.88 7.69
C SER A 391 5.55 -5.11 7.93
N TYR A 392 5.04 -6.31 7.66
CA TYR A 392 3.67 -6.69 7.98
C TYR A 392 3.41 -6.65 9.50
N ASN A 393 4.31 -7.22 10.28
CA ASN A 393 4.19 -7.23 11.75
C ASN A 393 4.17 -5.81 12.31
N GLN A 394 5.01 -4.90 11.78
CA GLN A 394 5.01 -3.49 12.17
C GLN A 394 3.70 -2.80 11.77
N ALA A 395 3.22 -3.01 10.55
CA ALA A 395 1.95 -2.43 10.09
C ALA A 395 0.76 -2.88 10.95
N LEU A 396 0.75 -4.15 11.39
CA LEU A 396 -0.28 -4.68 12.28
C LEU A 396 -0.28 -3.99 13.65
N VAL A 397 0.89 -3.84 14.27
CA VAL A 397 1.04 -3.13 15.55
C VAL A 397 0.62 -1.67 15.42
N ASP A 398 1.04 -0.99 14.34
CA ASP A 398 0.69 0.40 14.08
C ASP A 398 -0.81 0.59 13.85
N ALA A 399 -1.47 -0.34 13.17
CA ALA A 399 -2.91 -0.32 12.94
C ALA A 399 -3.70 -0.42 14.27
N LEU A 400 -3.30 -1.33 15.15
CA LEU A 400 -3.91 -1.49 16.47
C LEU A 400 -3.69 -0.25 17.33
N ARG A 401 -2.45 0.28 17.35
CA ARG A 401 -2.12 1.51 18.08
C ARG A 401 -2.93 2.70 17.56
N GLU A 402 -2.97 2.94 16.24
CA GLU A 402 -3.73 4.05 15.63
C GLU A 402 -5.22 3.99 16.02
N THR A 403 -5.80 2.80 16.01
CA THR A 403 -7.20 2.60 16.39
C THR A 403 -7.40 2.88 17.89
N ALA A 404 -6.55 2.32 18.77
CA ALA A 404 -6.62 2.54 20.21
C ALA A 404 -6.43 4.01 20.60
N ASP A 405 -5.44 4.70 20.02
CA ASP A 405 -5.17 6.12 20.24
C ASP A 405 -6.35 6.98 19.83
N THR A 406 -6.96 6.67 18.68
CA THR A 406 -8.12 7.42 18.16
C THR A 406 -9.34 7.27 19.08
N ILE A 407 -9.64 6.05 19.55
CA ILE A 407 -10.75 5.78 20.47
C ILE A 407 -10.53 6.48 21.80
N THR A 408 -9.33 6.37 22.36
CA THR A 408 -8.97 7.05 23.62
C THR A 408 -9.15 8.57 23.49
N SER A 409 -8.72 9.12 22.35
CA SER A 409 -8.84 10.55 22.07
C SER A 409 -10.30 10.99 21.92
N ILE A 410 -11.16 10.20 21.24
CA ILE A 410 -12.59 10.49 21.09
C ILE A 410 -13.26 10.56 22.49
N ARG A 411 -13.05 9.53 23.33
CA ARG A 411 -13.62 9.50 24.69
C ARG A 411 -13.17 10.70 25.52
N SER A 412 -11.89 11.06 25.44
CA SER A 412 -11.33 12.22 26.14
C SER A 412 -11.92 13.53 25.63
N VAL A 413 -12.04 13.71 24.31
CA VAL A 413 -12.60 14.95 23.73
C VAL A 413 -14.07 15.10 24.07
N ASP A 414 -14.87 14.03 24.09
CA ASP A 414 -16.28 14.09 24.51
C ASP A 414 -16.42 14.56 25.95
N GLN A 415 -15.56 14.10 26.87
CA GLN A 415 -15.51 14.62 28.25
C GLN A 415 -15.08 16.07 28.29
N GLN A 416 -14.05 16.46 27.56
CA GLN A 416 -13.58 17.86 27.49
C GLN A 416 -14.66 18.79 26.97
N ILE A 417 -15.48 18.40 25.99
CA ILE A 417 -16.59 19.18 25.45
C ILE A 417 -17.66 19.47 26.55
N GLN A 418 -17.95 18.48 27.38
CA GLN A 418 -18.92 18.70 28.47
C GLN A 418 -18.43 19.74 29.50
N THR A 419 -17.20 19.57 30.00
CA THR A 419 -16.57 20.52 30.92
C THR A 419 -16.38 21.90 30.29
N GLN A 420 -16.04 21.95 29.00
CA GLN A 420 -15.85 23.21 28.27
C GLN A 420 -17.15 24.01 28.11
N ARG A 421 -18.30 23.34 27.95
CA ARG A 421 -19.60 24.00 27.91
C ARG A 421 -19.88 24.73 29.22
N GLU A 422 -19.66 24.07 30.35
CA GLU A 422 -19.83 24.68 31.67
C GLU A 422 -18.88 25.89 31.86
N ALA A 423 -17.60 25.74 31.48
CA ALA A 423 -16.61 26.81 31.53
C ALA A 423 -17.02 28.03 30.69
N LEU A 424 -17.56 27.78 29.48
CA LEU A 424 -18.06 28.86 28.62
C LEU A 424 -19.27 29.56 29.21
N ASP A 425 -20.25 28.82 29.72
CA ASP A 425 -21.45 29.40 30.35
C ASP A 425 -21.09 30.30 31.56
N LEU A 426 -20.18 29.82 32.42
CA LEU A 426 -19.70 30.59 33.56
C LEU A 426 -18.91 31.85 33.13
N ALA A 427 -18.08 31.74 32.08
CA ALA A 427 -17.38 32.92 31.57
C ALA A 427 -18.32 33.95 30.95
N GLU A 428 -19.34 33.54 30.20
CA GLU A 428 -20.35 34.42 29.62
C GLU A 428 -21.18 35.11 30.70
N HIS A 429 -21.54 34.39 31.78
CA HIS A 429 -22.21 34.94 32.91
C HIS A 429 -21.36 36.00 33.65
N ALA A 430 -20.09 35.71 33.90
CA ALA A 430 -19.13 36.64 34.51
C ALA A 430 -18.96 37.92 33.68
N TYR A 431 -18.88 37.79 32.34
CA TYR A 431 -18.79 38.92 31.42
C TYR A 431 -20.08 39.80 31.49
N ALA A 432 -21.25 39.18 31.49
CA ALA A 432 -22.54 39.91 31.62
C ALA A 432 -22.62 40.68 32.93
N LEU A 433 -22.24 40.07 34.05
CA LEU A 433 -22.19 40.73 35.37
C LEU A 433 -21.18 41.88 35.41
N ALA A 434 -19.96 41.68 34.87
CA ALA A 434 -18.93 42.72 34.80
C ALA A 434 -19.40 43.92 33.99
N THR A 435 -20.04 43.67 32.84
CA THR A 435 -20.60 44.72 31.97
C THR A 435 -21.73 45.49 32.65
N THR A 436 -22.64 44.81 33.36
CA THR A 436 -23.73 45.44 34.11
C THR A 436 -23.20 46.34 35.26
N ARG A 437 -22.21 45.86 36.03
CA ARG A 437 -21.56 46.65 37.08
C ARG A 437 -20.84 47.88 36.53
N TYR A 438 -20.15 47.75 35.40
CA TYR A 438 -19.47 48.86 34.74
C TYR A 438 -20.47 49.91 34.25
N LYS A 439 -21.59 49.50 33.62
CA LYS A 439 -22.67 50.39 33.23
C LYS A 439 -23.24 51.16 34.43
N ALA A 440 -23.41 50.52 35.60
CA ALA A 440 -23.89 51.14 36.82
C ALA A 440 -22.85 52.00 37.56
N GLY A 441 -21.62 52.11 37.08
CA GLY A 441 -20.55 52.84 37.76
C GLY A 441 -19.92 52.10 38.95
N LEU A 442 -20.21 50.79 39.11
CA LEU A 442 -19.77 49.96 40.24
C LEU A 442 -18.60 49.07 39.91
N GLY A 443 -18.01 49.23 38.72
CA GLY A 443 -16.89 48.45 38.24
C GLY A 443 -16.00 49.27 37.32
N THR A 444 -14.84 48.68 36.93
CA THR A 444 -13.89 49.29 36.00
C THR A 444 -13.98 48.64 34.61
N GLN A 445 -13.60 49.39 33.58
CA GLN A 445 -13.46 48.84 32.23
C GLN A 445 -12.49 47.66 32.17
N LEU A 446 -11.38 47.69 32.93
CA LEU A 446 -10.43 46.61 33.00
C LEU A 446 -11.06 45.29 33.42
N THR A 447 -12.00 45.30 34.37
CA THR A 447 -12.74 44.10 34.78
C THR A 447 -13.57 43.53 33.63
N VAL A 448 -14.21 44.38 32.82
CA VAL A 448 -14.99 43.97 31.64
C VAL A 448 -14.08 43.37 30.59
N LEU A 449 -12.94 44.01 30.28
CA LEU A 449 -11.98 43.54 29.29
C LEU A 449 -11.36 42.18 29.68
N ASN A 450 -11.06 41.95 30.96
CA ASN A 450 -10.56 40.69 31.47
C ASN A 450 -11.61 39.56 31.33
N ALA A 451 -12.86 39.85 31.68
CA ALA A 451 -13.97 38.90 31.54
C ALA A 451 -14.24 38.59 30.06
N GLU A 452 -14.23 39.61 29.17
CA GLU A 452 -14.33 39.42 27.71
C GLU A 452 -13.21 38.51 27.15
N SER A 453 -11.97 38.79 27.56
CA SER A 453 -10.83 37.99 27.11
C SER A 453 -11.00 36.52 27.47
N ASN A 454 -11.50 36.21 28.67
CA ASN A 454 -11.83 34.87 29.10
C ASN A 454 -12.96 34.26 28.24
N VAL A 455 -14.06 34.95 27.98
CA VAL A 455 -15.13 34.48 27.10
C VAL A 455 -14.60 34.14 25.71
N LEU A 456 -13.79 35.02 25.11
CA LEU A 456 -13.22 34.79 23.79
C LEU A 456 -12.31 33.56 23.78
N GLN A 457 -11.52 33.35 24.83
CA GLN A 457 -10.70 32.17 25.00
C GLN A 457 -11.55 30.88 25.06
N GLN A 458 -12.60 30.87 25.91
CA GLN A 458 -13.50 29.73 26.06
C GLN A 458 -14.26 29.42 24.75
N ARG A 459 -14.72 30.44 24.02
CA ARG A 459 -15.37 30.26 22.70
C ARG A 459 -14.45 29.65 21.67
N ARG A 460 -13.18 30.12 21.57
CA ARG A 460 -12.17 29.54 20.67
C ARG A 460 -11.94 28.07 21.03
N GLN A 461 -11.76 27.79 22.32
CA GLN A 461 -11.51 26.39 22.77
C GLN A 461 -12.71 25.48 22.52
N ALA A 462 -13.93 25.94 22.69
CA ALA A 462 -15.12 25.17 22.34
C ALA A 462 -15.19 24.84 20.84
N THR A 463 -14.85 25.82 19.99
CA THR A 463 -14.75 25.62 18.53
C THR A 463 -13.69 24.61 18.17
N ASP A 464 -12.51 24.69 18.78
CA ASP A 464 -11.39 23.79 18.52
C ASP A 464 -11.70 22.36 18.96
N LEU A 465 -12.37 22.17 20.10
CA LEU A 465 -12.80 20.85 20.57
C LEU A 465 -13.85 20.22 19.64
N GLN A 466 -14.80 21.00 19.11
CA GLN A 466 -15.77 20.50 18.13
C GLN A 466 -15.08 20.06 16.83
N ALA A 467 -14.16 20.88 16.33
CA ALA A 467 -13.38 20.54 15.14
C ALA A 467 -12.51 19.29 15.37
N ARG A 468 -11.89 19.17 16.55
CA ARG A 468 -11.08 18.02 16.92
C ARG A 468 -11.92 16.74 17.01
N ARG A 469 -13.14 16.83 17.52
CA ARG A 469 -14.08 15.71 17.56
C ARG A 469 -14.37 15.17 16.16
N LEU A 470 -14.69 16.05 15.21
CA LEU A 470 -14.92 15.69 13.81
C LEU A 470 -13.66 15.09 13.16
N ASP A 471 -12.48 15.68 13.40
CA ASP A 471 -11.22 15.18 12.89
C ASP A 471 -10.92 13.76 13.39
N LEU A 472 -11.18 13.49 14.67
CA LEU A 472 -11.03 12.15 15.26
C LEU A 472 -12.03 11.14 14.69
N GLN A 473 -13.28 11.55 14.42
CA GLN A 473 -14.26 10.69 13.77
C GLN A 473 -13.81 10.31 12.34
N MET A 474 -13.31 11.27 11.56
CA MET A 474 -12.72 11.01 10.24
C MET A 474 -11.48 10.13 10.34
N GLY A 475 -10.66 10.35 11.39
CA GLY A 475 -9.50 9.50 11.69
C GLY A 475 -9.87 8.07 12.01
N LEU A 476 -10.95 7.87 12.78
CA LEU A 476 -11.46 6.54 13.08
C LEU A 476 -11.95 5.80 11.84
N MET A 477 -12.65 6.49 10.92
CA MET A 477 -13.06 5.89 9.64
C MET A 477 -11.84 5.38 8.86
N LYS A 478 -10.75 6.16 8.82
CA LYS A 478 -9.48 5.73 8.21
C LYS A 478 -8.88 4.53 8.95
N ALA A 479 -8.79 4.59 10.28
CA ALA A 479 -8.20 3.52 11.11
C ALA A 479 -8.96 2.19 10.97
N LEU A 480 -10.27 2.25 10.75
CA LEU A 480 -11.13 1.09 10.46
C LEU A 480 -11.15 0.68 8.98
N GLY A 481 -10.33 1.32 8.12
CA GLY A 481 -10.18 0.95 6.71
C GLY A 481 -11.16 1.61 5.74
N GLY A 482 -12.01 2.54 6.19
CA GLY A 482 -12.85 3.38 5.32
C GLY A 482 -13.83 2.62 4.43
N GLY A 483 -14.31 1.47 4.89
CA GLY A 483 -15.24 0.62 4.14
C GLY A 483 -14.59 -0.26 3.08
N TYR A 484 -13.26 -0.37 3.05
CA TYR A 484 -12.58 -1.35 2.22
C TYR A 484 -12.88 -2.76 2.73
N GLU A 485 -13.10 -3.67 1.81
CA GLU A 485 -13.24 -5.10 2.05
C GLU A 485 -12.37 -5.84 1.03
N ALA A 486 -11.44 -6.65 1.53
CA ALA A 486 -10.61 -7.45 0.65
C ALA A 486 -11.49 -8.41 -0.15
N PRO A 487 -11.23 -8.60 -1.47
CA PRO A 487 -11.92 -9.62 -2.23
C PRO A 487 -11.83 -10.96 -1.52
N ALA A 488 -12.94 -11.72 -1.45
CA ALA A 488 -12.95 -13.03 -0.85
C ALA A 488 -11.92 -13.92 -1.54
N GLU A 489 -10.93 -14.40 -0.78
CA GLU A 489 -9.94 -15.31 -1.34
C GLU A 489 -10.63 -16.59 -1.77
N HIS A 490 -10.56 -16.91 -3.06
CA HIS A 490 -10.77 -18.27 -3.51
C HIS A 490 -9.56 -19.06 -2.98
N HIS A 491 -9.73 -19.71 -1.84
CA HIS A 491 -8.75 -20.64 -1.26
C HIS A 491 -8.63 -21.86 -2.17
N GLY A 492 -7.87 -21.71 -3.23
CA GLY A 492 -7.29 -22.81 -3.97
C GLY A 492 -5.96 -23.18 -3.33
N GLY A 493 -5.99 -23.92 -2.24
CA GLY A 493 -4.78 -24.45 -1.60
C GLY A 493 -4.63 -23.95 -0.16
N THR A 494 -4.82 -24.85 0.77
CA THR A 494 -4.46 -24.71 2.18
C THR A 494 -3.00 -24.23 2.29
N PRO A 495 -2.68 -23.15 3.03
CA PRO A 495 -1.30 -22.80 3.29
C PRO A 495 -0.62 -23.97 3.97
N GLY A 496 0.42 -24.48 3.36
CA GLY A 496 1.21 -25.59 3.92
C GLY A 496 1.67 -25.19 5.32
N LYS A 497 1.14 -25.89 6.32
CA LYS A 497 1.59 -25.80 7.71
C LYS A 497 3.12 -25.90 7.70
N PRO A 498 3.86 -24.93 8.23
CA PRO A 498 5.32 -25.04 8.29
C PRO A 498 5.66 -26.36 9.00
N ALA A 499 6.49 -27.18 8.35
CA ALA A 499 6.95 -28.44 8.91
C ALA A 499 7.61 -28.15 10.26
N ALA A 500 7.05 -28.70 11.32
CA ALA A 500 7.66 -28.66 12.65
C ALA A 500 9.08 -29.24 12.57
N PRO A 501 10.08 -28.62 13.23
CA PRO A 501 11.43 -29.19 13.27
C PRO A 501 11.36 -30.57 13.89
N ALA A 502 11.94 -31.56 13.20
CA ALA A 502 12.06 -32.92 13.69
C ALA A 502 12.78 -32.89 15.05
N ALA A 503 12.09 -33.37 16.09
CA ALA A 503 12.67 -33.55 17.39
C ALA A 503 13.85 -34.55 17.27
N SER A 504 15.04 -34.07 17.57
CA SER A 504 16.22 -34.92 17.72
C SER A 504 15.98 -35.87 18.90
N ALA A 505 15.77 -37.17 18.56
CA ALA A 505 15.78 -38.23 19.56
C ALA A 505 17.20 -38.35 20.09
N SER A 506 17.42 -37.84 21.27
CA SER A 506 18.61 -38.17 22.09
C SER A 506 18.54 -39.62 22.49
N ALA A 507 19.35 -40.49 21.87
CA ALA A 507 19.63 -41.81 22.37
C ALA A 507 20.49 -41.68 23.62
N GLN A 508 19.93 -42.04 24.78
CA GLN A 508 20.69 -42.46 25.93
C GLN A 508 20.83 -43.98 25.85
N GLY A 509 22.05 -44.46 25.97
CA GLY A 509 22.48 -45.85 26.08
C GLY A 509 23.99 -45.91 26.16
#